data_ce023269ee17315de96e1f27e8575f5b
#
_entry.id   ce023269ee17315de96e1f27e8575f5b
#
_cell.length_a   1.000
_cell.length_b   1.000
_cell.length_c   1.000
_cell.angle_alpha   90.00
_cell.angle_beta   90.00
_cell.angle_gamma   90.00
#
_symmetry.space_group_name_H-M   'P 1'
#
loop_
_entity.id
_entity.type
_entity.pdbx_description
1 polymer ?
#
loop_
_entity_poly.entity_id
_entity_poly.type
_entity_poly.pdbx_seq_one_letter_code
_entity_poly.pdbx_strand_id
1 'polypeptide(L)'
;PKDFNKVAELMKRESIGRQDVFCLSLRDDNTSRNLESFMANVGGVGFDANVCKKVNFEKNTGKSGKVLYLKALISNILNFKTFDCVVEADGKEIFRGTTMSIALGAGKYSGGGMLQVPDAVLDDGLLDITIIPLMPLHRIIRAVPGLFTGKLLKDNPELISAKCSSLSIKPLSSPAPLVEVDGEVVGNLPVSIERLDGQLRVLKNL
;
A
#
# COMPACT_ATOMS: atom_id res chain seq x y z
N PRO A 1 -9.20 -13.94 -12.46
CA PRO A 1 -10.50 -14.59 -12.69
C PRO A 1 -10.54 -15.94 -12.04
N LYS A 2 -11.69 -16.30 -11.43
CA LYS A 2 -11.92 -17.64 -10.87
C LYS A 2 -12.44 -18.62 -11.95
N ASP A 3 -12.55 -18.14 -13.17
CA ASP A 3 -13.08 -18.88 -14.32
C ASP A 3 -11.93 -19.20 -15.28
N PHE A 4 -11.52 -20.45 -15.30
CA PHE A 4 -10.43 -20.95 -16.16
C PHE A 4 -10.76 -20.82 -17.66
N ASN A 5 -12.02 -20.95 -18.06
CA ASN A 5 -12.43 -20.79 -19.46
C ASN A 5 -12.20 -19.37 -19.92
N LYS A 6 -12.54 -18.38 -19.06
CA LYS A 6 -12.30 -16.98 -19.34
C LYS A 6 -10.82 -16.64 -19.44
N VAL A 7 -9.99 -17.25 -18.58
CA VAL A 7 -8.52 -17.11 -18.68
C VAL A 7 -8.01 -17.67 -20.01
N ALA A 8 -8.46 -18.88 -20.39
CA ALA A 8 -8.08 -19.51 -21.65
C ALA A 8 -8.51 -18.68 -22.87
N GLU A 9 -9.70 -18.05 -22.83
CA GLU A 9 -10.14 -17.13 -23.89
C GLU A 9 -9.26 -15.87 -23.98
N LEU A 10 -8.90 -15.25 -22.84
CA LEU A 10 -8.03 -14.09 -22.81
C LEU A 10 -6.64 -14.43 -23.37
N MET A 11 -6.12 -15.61 -23.04
CA MET A 11 -4.84 -16.11 -23.61
C MET A 11 -4.92 -16.30 -25.11
N LYS A 12 -6.02 -16.86 -25.62
CA LYS A 12 -6.23 -17.07 -27.07
C LYS A 12 -6.36 -15.74 -27.84
N ARG A 13 -6.95 -14.72 -27.21
CA ARG A 13 -7.13 -13.38 -27.80
C ARG A 13 -5.90 -12.49 -27.71
N GLU A 14 -4.81 -12.99 -27.07
CA GLU A 14 -3.60 -12.19 -26.79
C GLU A 14 -3.92 -10.82 -26.15
N SER A 15 -4.94 -10.78 -25.28
CA SER A 15 -5.36 -9.55 -24.57
C SER A 15 -4.32 -9.20 -23.52
N ILE A 16 -3.18 -8.65 -23.97
CA ILE A 16 -2.04 -8.28 -23.14
C ILE A 16 -2.17 -6.81 -22.77
N GLY A 17 -2.20 -6.54 -21.47
CA GLY A 17 -1.97 -5.23 -20.89
C GLY A 17 -0.55 -5.08 -20.36
N ARG A 18 -0.27 -3.89 -19.88
CA ARG A 18 0.97 -3.55 -19.21
C ARG A 18 0.68 -3.17 -17.77
N GLN A 19 1.65 -3.34 -16.90
CA GLN A 19 1.56 -2.97 -15.48
C GLN A 19 2.91 -2.50 -15.00
N ASP A 20 2.93 -1.34 -14.38
CA ASP A 20 4.12 -0.78 -13.77
C ASP A 20 4.53 -1.58 -12.55
N VAL A 21 5.83 -1.62 -12.30
CA VAL A 21 6.44 -2.24 -11.13
C VAL A 21 7.36 -1.21 -10.49
N PHE A 22 7.34 -1.16 -9.17
CA PHE A 22 8.20 -0.28 -8.39
C PHE A 22 9.22 -1.10 -7.59
N CYS A 23 10.45 -0.63 -7.57
CA CYS A 23 11.51 -1.16 -6.73
C CYS A 23 11.56 -0.38 -5.42
N LEU A 24 11.56 -1.08 -4.30
CA LEU A 24 11.74 -0.51 -2.98
C LEU A 24 13.15 -0.85 -2.48
N SER A 25 13.89 0.19 -2.13
CA SER A 25 15.18 0.06 -1.45
C SER A 25 15.00 0.43 0.01
N LEU A 26 15.23 -0.53 0.91
CA LEU A 26 15.16 -0.38 2.35
C LEU A 26 16.55 -0.62 2.95
N ARG A 27 16.79 -0.05 4.11
CA ARG A 27 18.00 -0.35 4.89
C ARG A 27 17.63 -1.27 6.05
N ASP A 28 18.31 -2.39 6.14
CA ASP A 28 18.24 -3.24 7.33
C ASP A 28 19.17 -2.67 8.40
N ASP A 29 18.59 -2.11 9.46
CA ASP A 29 19.33 -1.50 10.57
C ASP A 29 20.18 -2.52 11.35
N ASN A 30 19.83 -3.81 11.33
CA ASN A 30 20.55 -4.85 12.05
C ASN A 30 21.80 -5.33 11.30
N THR A 31 21.74 -5.36 9.97
CA THR A 31 22.83 -5.89 9.14
C THR A 31 23.53 -4.82 8.31
N SER A 32 23.04 -3.57 8.33
CA SER A 32 23.48 -2.48 7.45
C SER A 32 23.41 -2.82 5.95
N ARG A 33 22.67 -3.86 5.58
CA ARG A 33 22.46 -4.27 4.20
C ARG A 33 21.32 -3.51 3.57
N ASN A 34 21.48 -3.20 2.31
CA ASN A 34 20.35 -2.74 1.51
C ASN A 34 19.49 -3.97 1.14
N LEU A 35 18.21 -3.86 1.39
CA LEU A 35 17.20 -4.83 0.98
C LEU A 35 16.44 -4.25 -0.21
N GLU A 36 16.25 -5.03 -1.23
CA GLU A 36 15.39 -4.67 -2.36
C GLU A 36 14.11 -5.51 -2.33
N SER A 37 13.00 -4.89 -2.63
CA SER A 37 11.72 -5.55 -2.80
C SER A 37 10.99 -4.93 -3.99
N PHE A 38 10.01 -5.65 -4.55
CA PHE A 38 9.28 -5.21 -5.72
C PHE A 38 7.79 -5.17 -5.43
N MET A 39 7.14 -4.09 -5.86
CA MET A 39 5.71 -3.87 -5.70
C MET A 39 5.05 -3.81 -7.07
N ALA A 40 4.07 -4.67 -7.28
CA ALA A 40 3.27 -4.70 -8.50
C ALA A 40 1.84 -4.18 -8.30
N ASN A 41 1.34 -4.15 -7.06
CA ASN A 41 -0.03 -3.74 -6.80
C ASN A 41 -0.10 -2.64 -5.73
N VAL A 42 0.02 -2.99 -4.45
CA VAL A 42 -0.11 -2.03 -3.35
C VAL A 42 0.93 -2.25 -2.28
N GLY A 43 1.22 -1.22 -1.52
CA GLY A 43 2.06 -1.28 -0.34
C GLY A 43 1.58 -0.32 0.73
N GLY A 44 2.22 -0.36 1.88
CA GLY A 44 1.86 0.53 2.96
C GLY A 44 2.92 0.64 4.06
N VAL A 45 2.86 1.76 4.78
CA VAL A 45 3.76 2.05 5.90
C VAL A 45 2.94 2.27 7.16
N GLY A 46 3.38 1.69 8.27
CA GLY A 46 2.79 1.89 9.58
C GLY A 46 1.56 1.03 9.80
N PHE A 47 0.36 1.61 9.86
CA PHE A 47 -0.87 0.88 10.17
C PHE A 47 -1.12 -0.29 9.23
N ASP A 48 -1.02 -0.10 7.91
CA ASP A 48 -1.27 -1.15 6.92
C ASP A 48 -0.30 -2.33 7.06
N ALA A 49 0.99 -2.03 7.26
CA ALA A 49 2.00 -3.05 7.50
C ALA A 49 1.75 -3.85 8.80
N ASN A 50 1.24 -3.20 9.86
CA ASN A 50 0.86 -3.88 11.10
C ASN A 50 -0.37 -4.79 10.91
N VAL A 51 -1.35 -4.37 10.12
CA VAL A 51 -2.51 -5.22 9.74
C VAL A 51 -2.02 -6.42 8.94
N CYS A 52 -1.17 -6.20 7.95
CA CYS A 52 -0.57 -7.24 7.13
C CYS A 52 0.18 -8.27 7.99
N LYS A 53 1.07 -7.82 8.88
CA LYS A 53 1.80 -8.69 9.82
C LYS A 53 0.87 -9.57 10.64
N LYS A 54 -0.21 -8.99 11.18
CA LYS A 54 -1.18 -9.73 11.99
C LYS A 54 -1.96 -10.75 11.17
N VAL A 55 -2.42 -10.36 9.98
CA VAL A 55 -3.14 -11.25 9.07
C VAL A 55 -2.27 -12.44 8.65
N ASN A 56 -1.00 -12.20 8.31
CA ASN A 56 -0.07 -13.26 7.92
C ASN A 56 0.22 -14.22 9.09
N PHE A 57 0.39 -13.71 10.30
CA PHE A 57 0.52 -14.55 11.48
C PHE A 57 -0.70 -15.45 11.69
N GLU A 58 -1.93 -14.91 11.57
CA GLU A 58 -3.15 -15.68 11.76
C GLU A 58 -3.41 -16.67 10.62
N LYS A 59 -3.05 -16.35 9.37
CA LYS A 59 -3.11 -17.29 8.23
C LYS A 59 -2.25 -18.53 8.49
N ASN A 60 -1.07 -18.37 9.07
CA ASN A 60 -0.18 -19.47 9.43
C ASN A 60 -0.79 -20.40 10.49
N THR A 61 -1.81 -19.96 11.22
CA THR A 61 -2.60 -20.79 12.17
C THR A 61 -3.82 -21.43 11.54
N GLY A 62 -3.95 -21.40 10.20
CA GLY A 62 -5.05 -22.06 9.45
C GLY A 62 -6.31 -21.23 9.30
N LYS A 63 -6.31 -19.95 9.72
CA LYS A 63 -7.44 -19.04 9.53
C LYS A 63 -7.26 -18.24 8.24
N SER A 64 -8.33 -18.08 7.48
CA SER A 64 -8.29 -17.30 6.22
C SER A 64 -9.63 -16.60 5.95
N GLY A 65 -9.62 -15.62 5.02
CA GLY A 65 -10.83 -15.01 4.49
C GLY A 65 -11.03 -13.53 4.90
N LYS A 66 -12.05 -12.91 4.28
CA LYS A 66 -12.38 -11.48 4.49
C LYS A 66 -12.68 -11.12 5.94
N VAL A 67 -13.31 -12.03 6.70
CA VAL A 67 -13.65 -11.82 8.12
C VAL A 67 -12.40 -11.69 8.97
N LEU A 68 -11.36 -12.48 8.68
CA LEU A 68 -10.09 -12.39 9.39
C LEU A 68 -9.44 -11.01 9.17
N TYR A 69 -9.41 -10.57 7.92
CA TYR A 69 -8.87 -9.26 7.57
C TYR A 69 -9.62 -8.13 8.27
N LEU A 70 -10.95 -8.16 8.25
CA LEU A 70 -11.79 -7.15 8.93
C LEU A 70 -11.56 -7.13 10.44
N LYS A 71 -11.43 -8.29 11.08
CA LYS A 71 -11.08 -8.37 12.51
C LYS A 71 -9.70 -7.78 12.79
N ALA A 72 -8.71 -8.08 11.97
CA ALA A 72 -7.37 -7.52 12.09
C ALA A 72 -7.40 -6.01 11.91
N LEU A 73 -8.13 -5.50 10.92
CA LEU A 73 -8.32 -4.07 10.67
C LEU A 73 -8.92 -3.37 11.90
N ILE A 74 -10.07 -3.84 12.41
CA ILE A 74 -10.74 -3.24 13.57
C ILE A 74 -9.86 -3.29 14.83
N SER A 75 -9.22 -4.42 15.10
CA SER A 75 -8.32 -4.56 16.25
C SER A 75 -7.11 -3.63 16.18
N ASN A 76 -6.58 -3.38 14.98
CA ASN A 76 -5.48 -2.44 14.81
C ASN A 76 -5.96 -0.99 14.88
N ILE A 77 -7.17 -0.65 14.40
CA ILE A 77 -7.75 0.70 14.55
C ILE A 77 -7.86 1.11 16.03
N LEU A 78 -8.18 0.20 16.91
CA LEU A 78 -8.30 0.50 18.35
C LEU A 78 -6.95 0.68 19.06
N ASN A 79 -5.87 0.15 18.48
CA ASN A 79 -4.52 0.13 19.07
C ASN A 79 -3.45 0.64 18.08
N PHE A 80 -3.80 1.53 17.14
CA PHE A 80 -2.84 2.03 16.18
C PHE A 80 -1.76 2.89 16.86
N LYS A 81 -0.55 2.82 16.30
CA LYS A 81 0.56 3.69 16.68
C LYS A 81 0.81 4.65 15.53
N THR A 82 0.97 5.91 15.86
CA THR A 82 1.44 6.93 14.93
C THR A 82 2.96 6.97 14.87
N PHE A 83 3.47 7.57 13.84
CA PHE A 83 4.90 7.82 13.66
C PHE A 83 5.13 9.15 12.97
N ASP A 84 6.28 9.77 13.23
CA ASP A 84 6.68 11.00 12.57
C ASP A 84 7.58 10.68 11.39
N CYS A 85 7.30 11.31 10.25
CA CYS A 85 8.08 11.10 9.04
C CYS A 85 8.14 12.35 8.15
N VAL A 86 9.07 12.29 7.19
CA VAL A 86 9.12 13.16 6.02
C VAL A 86 8.83 12.31 4.80
N VAL A 87 7.97 12.80 3.91
CA VAL A 87 7.64 12.20 2.63
C VAL A 87 8.03 13.15 1.51
N GLU A 88 8.90 12.67 0.62
CA GLU A 88 9.38 13.41 -0.55
C GLU A 88 8.93 12.68 -1.82
N ALA A 89 8.18 13.35 -2.69
CA ALA A 89 7.73 12.86 -4.00
C ALA A 89 8.47 13.62 -5.10
N ASP A 90 9.15 12.91 -6.00
CA ASP A 90 9.98 13.48 -7.08
C ASP A 90 10.95 14.57 -6.57
N GLY A 91 11.58 14.32 -5.41
CA GLY A 91 12.53 15.22 -4.78
C GLY A 91 11.93 16.42 -4.05
N LYS A 92 10.58 16.53 -3.99
CA LYS A 92 9.88 17.60 -3.29
C LYS A 92 9.21 17.08 -2.03
N GLU A 93 9.41 17.74 -0.89
CA GLU A 93 8.70 17.43 0.35
C GLU A 93 7.19 17.72 0.18
N ILE A 94 6.37 16.69 0.33
CA ILE A 94 4.90 16.77 0.25
C ILE A 94 4.23 16.63 1.61
N PHE A 95 4.95 16.06 2.59
CA PHE A 95 4.45 15.91 3.96
C PHE A 95 5.60 15.85 4.96
N ARG A 96 5.37 16.50 6.10
CA ARG A 96 6.22 16.39 7.30
C ARG A 96 5.33 16.43 8.52
N GLY A 97 5.37 15.42 9.36
CA GLY A 97 4.59 15.38 10.59
C GLY A 97 4.21 13.99 11.03
N THR A 98 3.21 13.95 11.90
CA THR A 98 2.69 12.71 12.50
C THR A 98 1.62 12.09 11.59
N THR A 99 1.80 10.83 11.24
CA THR A 99 0.85 10.05 10.46
C THR A 99 0.57 8.69 11.11
N MET A 100 -0.54 8.07 10.78
CA MET A 100 -0.84 6.70 11.17
C MET A 100 -0.57 5.69 10.07
N SER A 101 -0.72 6.09 8.81
CA SER A 101 -0.52 5.22 7.65
C SER A 101 -0.19 6.01 6.40
N ILE A 102 0.62 5.40 5.54
CA ILE A 102 0.86 5.86 4.18
C ILE A 102 0.55 4.67 3.28
N ALA A 103 -0.50 4.78 2.47
CA ALA A 103 -0.84 3.78 1.47
C ALA A 103 -0.17 4.13 0.14
N LEU A 104 0.31 3.11 -0.54
CA LEU A 104 1.06 3.17 -1.80
C LEU A 104 0.36 2.29 -2.83
N GLY A 105 0.25 2.72 -4.07
CA GLY A 105 -0.38 1.91 -5.09
C GLY A 105 0.09 2.14 -6.51
N ALA A 106 0.50 1.07 -7.16
CA ALA A 106 0.46 0.91 -8.61
C ALA A 106 -0.94 0.47 -9.04
N GLY A 107 -1.64 -0.27 -8.18
CA GLY A 107 -3.03 -0.70 -8.33
C GLY A 107 -3.95 -0.12 -7.27
N LYS A 108 -5.28 -0.24 -7.51
CA LYS A 108 -6.31 0.37 -6.64
C LYS A 108 -6.66 -0.45 -5.40
N TYR A 109 -6.56 -1.78 -5.51
CA TYR A 109 -7.19 -2.70 -4.55
C TYR A 109 -6.17 -3.37 -3.65
N SER A 110 -6.35 -3.21 -2.36
CA SER A 110 -5.63 -3.94 -1.32
C SER A 110 -6.49 -5.05 -0.69
N GLY A 111 -5.98 -5.68 0.35
CA GLY A 111 -6.60 -6.81 1.03
C GLY A 111 -8.10 -6.66 1.31
N GLY A 112 -8.89 -7.65 0.89
CA GLY A 112 -10.34 -7.63 1.07
C GLY A 112 -11.12 -6.74 0.08
N GLY A 113 -10.46 -6.09 -0.87
CA GLY A 113 -11.10 -5.21 -1.87
C GLY A 113 -11.18 -3.75 -1.42
N MET A 114 -10.29 -3.31 -0.54
CA MET A 114 -10.20 -1.91 -0.12
C MET A 114 -9.54 -1.04 -1.20
N LEU A 115 -10.04 0.16 -1.35
CA LEU A 115 -9.58 1.19 -2.28
C LEU A 115 -8.86 2.28 -1.48
N GLN A 116 -7.62 2.02 -1.10
CA GLN A 116 -6.80 2.97 -0.32
C GLN A 116 -6.20 4.07 -1.21
N VAL A 117 -5.95 3.73 -2.47
CA VAL A 117 -5.47 4.62 -3.54
C VAL A 117 -6.40 4.51 -4.74
N PRO A 118 -7.63 5.06 -4.64
CA PRO A 118 -8.70 4.80 -5.61
C PRO A 118 -8.41 5.31 -7.02
N ASP A 119 -7.49 6.27 -7.16
CA ASP A 119 -7.15 6.92 -8.43
C ASP A 119 -5.93 6.29 -9.13
N ALA A 120 -5.37 5.22 -8.56
CA ALA A 120 -4.21 4.53 -9.13
C ALA A 120 -4.52 3.94 -10.51
N VAL A 121 -3.54 4.04 -11.41
CA VAL A 121 -3.61 3.51 -12.78
C VAL A 121 -2.42 2.59 -12.99
N LEU A 122 -2.67 1.37 -13.45
CA LEU A 122 -1.67 0.30 -13.50
C LEU A 122 -0.51 0.54 -14.46
N ASP A 123 -0.67 1.45 -15.44
CA ASP A 123 0.25 1.61 -16.58
C ASP A 123 0.51 3.09 -16.94
N ASP A 124 0.35 4.02 -15.98
CA ASP A 124 0.61 5.45 -16.19
C ASP A 124 2.03 5.89 -15.77
N GLY A 125 2.82 4.97 -15.25
CA GLY A 125 4.19 5.23 -14.81
C GLY A 125 4.29 5.92 -13.46
N LEU A 126 3.18 6.06 -12.72
CA LEU A 126 3.12 6.79 -11.48
C LEU A 126 2.73 5.90 -10.30
N LEU A 127 3.29 6.21 -9.16
CA LEU A 127 2.92 5.68 -7.87
C LEU A 127 1.90 6.61 -7.23
N ASP A 128 0.73 6.09 -6.91
CA ASP A 128 -0.27 6.81 -6.12
C ASP A 128 0.01 6.69 -4.62
N ILE A 129 -0.18 7.78 -3.91
CA ILE A 129 0.10 7.88 -2.48
C ILE A 129 -1.14 8.43 -1.78
N THR A 130 -1.52 7.83 -0.65
CA THR A 130 -2.48 8.39 0.29
C THR A 130 -1.87 8.42 1.67
N ILE A 131 -1.64 9.62 2.22
CA ILE A 131 -1.14 9.82 3.58
C ILE A 131 -2.35 10.07 4.48
N ILE A 132 -2.45 9.29 5.55
CA ILE A 132 -3.49 9.41 6.58
C ILE A 132 -2.86 10.05 7.81
N PRO A 133 -2.96 11.39 7.99
CA PRO A 133 -2.40 12.06 9.14
C PRO A 133 -3.10 11.64 10.43
N LEU A 134 -2.53 12.02 11.56
CA LEU A 134 -3.17 11.76 12.85
C LEU A 134 -4.56 12.41 12.89
N MET A 135 -5.58 11.58 13.13
CA MET A 135 -6.96 12.03 13.27
C MET A 135 -7.66 11.33 14.43
N PRO A 136 -8.72 11.93 14.99
CA PRO A 136 -9.49 11.32 16.07
C PRO A 136 -10.12 9.98 15.66
N LEU A 137 -10.14 9.02 16.59
CA LEU A 137 -10.61 7.65 16.35
C LEU A 137 -12.00 7.59 15.71
N HIS A 138 -12.93 8.46 16.12
CA HIS A 138 -14.27 8.48 15.54
C HIS A 138 -14.28 8.86 14.03
N ARG A 139 -13.33 9.68 13.58
CA ARG A 139 -13.14 9.99 12.15
C ARG A 139 -12.56 8.80 11.40
N ILE A 140 -11.57 8.12 11.99
CA ILE A 140 -11.01 6.90 11.40
C ILE A 140 -12.11 5.86 11.19
N ILE A 141 -12.96 5.60 12.21
CA ILE A 141 -14.07 4.65 12.11
C ILE A 141 -15.06 5.08 11.02
N ARG A 142 -15.37 6.38 10.92
CA ARG A 142 -16.27 6.92 9.89
C ARG A 142 -15.69 6.79 8.48
N ALA A 143 -14.37 6.83 8.31
CA ALA A 143 -13.69 6.70 7.03
C ALA A 143 -13.66 5.25 6.50
N VAL A 144 -13.77 4.24 7.38
CA VAL A 144 -13.70 2.82 7.00
C VAL A 144 -14.64 2.43 5.85
N PRO A 145 -15.92 2.83 5.80
CA PRO A 145 -16.79 2.51 4.65
C PRO A 145 -16.27 3.11 3.32
N GLY A 146 -15.59 4.25 3.37
CA GLY A 146 -14.97 4.90 2.21
C GLY A 146 -13.91 4.04 1.53
N LEU A 147 -13.21 3.19 2.30
CA LEU A 147 -12.23 2.23 1.77
C LEU A 147 -12.86 1.22 0.80
N PHE A 148 -14.14 0.88 0.97
CA PHE A 148 -14.83 -0.12 0.12
C PHE A 148 -15.66 0.51 -0.99
N THR A 149 -15.91 1.81 -0.93
CA THR A 149 -16.74 2.53 -1.89
C THR A 149 -15.93 3.41 -2.84
N GLY A 150 -14.61 3.52 -2.63
CA GLY A 150 -13.73 4.42 -3.39
C GLY A 150 -13.92 5.91 -3.05
N LYS A 151 -14.66 6.20 -1.98
CA LYS A 151 -14.93 7.59 -1.56
C LYS A 151 -14.01 8.08 -0.45
N LEU A 152 -12.98 7.30 -0.10
CA LEU A 152 -12.08 7.61 1.01
C LEU A 152 -11.53 9.04 0.92
N LEU A 153 -10.91 9.39 -0.20
CA LEU A 153 -10.31 10.72 -0.40
C LEU A 153 -11.37 11.82 -0.50
N LYS A 154 -12.48 11.56 -1.22
CA LYS A 154 -13.55 12.53 -1.43
C LYS A 154 -14.24 12.94 -0.12
N ASP A 155 -14.48 11.97 0.76
CA ASP A 155 -15.23 12.19 2.00
C ASP A 155 -14.32 12.62 3.17
N ASN A 156 -12.99 12.64 2.98
CA ASN A 156 -12.00 12.99 4.01
C ASN A 156 -10.94 13.94 3.44
N PRO A 157 -11.24 15.23 3.34
CA PRO A 157 -10.35 16.21 2.73
C PRO A 157 -9.04 16.46 3.50
N GLU A 158 -8.95 15.98 4.73
CA GLU A 158 -7.72 15.98 5.53
C GLU A 158 -6.67 14.98 5.06
N LEU A 159 -7.05 13.99 4.25
CA LEU A 159 -6.10 13.04 3.67
C LEU A 159 -5.31 13.73 2.56
N ILE A 160 -4.03 13.39 2.49
CA ILE A 160 -3.14 13.94 1.47
C ILE A 160 -2.95 12.88 0.40
N SER A 161 -3.25 13.23 -0.85
CA SER A 161 -2.99 12.36 -2.00
C SER A 161 -1.97 13.01 -2.92
N ALA A 162 -1.10 12.18 -3.50
CA ALA A 162 -0.12 12.59 -4.48
C ALA A 162 0.16 11.46 -5.48
N LYS A 163 0.77 11.81 -6.61
CA LYS A 163 1.34 10.88 -7.59
C LYS A 163 2.79 11.25 -7.85
N CYS A 164 3.65 10.26 -8.03
CA CYS A 164 5.06 10.49 -8.33
C CYS A 164 5.69 9.31 -9.07
N SER A 165 6.84 9.53 -9.69
CA SER A 165 7.68 8.47 -10.26
C SER A 165 8.72 7.96 -9.27
N SER A 166 9.08 8.79 -8.29
CA SER A 166 10.00 8.43 -7.21
C SER A 166 9.49 8.94 -5.86
N LEU A 167 9.66 8.14 -4.80
CA LEU A 167 9.21 8.43 -3.44
C LEU A 167 10.31 8.12 -2.44
N SER A 168 10.51 9.01 -1.47
CA SER A 168 11.35 8.76 -0.30
C SER A 168 10.55 8.99 0.97
N ILE A 169 10.60 8.05 1.90
CA ILE A 169 9.96 8.18 3.23
C ILE A 169 11.04 7.95 4.30
N LYS A 170 11.26 8.96 5.13
CA LYS A 170 12.26 8.94 6.20
C LYS A 170 11.57 9.07 7.56
N PRO A 171 11.84 8.18 8.53
CA PRO A 171 11.32 8.32 9.87
C PRO A 171 12.01 9.49 10.59
N LEU A 172 11.27 10.21 11.43
CA LEU A 172 11.80 11.27 12.30
C LEU A 172 11.93 10.80 13.76
N SER A 173 11.38 9.64 14.08
CA SER A 173 11.39 9.08 15.44
C SER A 173 11.65 7.56 15.41
N SER A 174 12.05 7.00 16.53
CA SER A 174 12.27 5.57 16.73
C SER A 174 11.19 5.00 17.68
N PRO A 175 10.76 3.75 17.51
CA PRO A 175 11.16 2.80 16.47
C PRO A 175 10.58 3.15 15.10
N ALA A 176 11.34 2.87 14.04
CA ALA A 176 10.90 3.08 12.67
C ALA A 176 9.73 2.15 12.32
N PRO A 177 8.68 2.66 11.65
CA PRO A 177 7.51 1.87 11.29
C PRO A 177 7.82 0.81 10.24
N LEU A 178 7.00 -0.24 10.24
CA LEU A 178 7.06 -1.32 9.27
C LEU A 178 6.62 -0.85 7.88
N VAL A 179 7.20 -1.48 6.87
CA VAL A 179 6.83 -1.34 5.45
C VAL A 179 6.35 -2.70 4.94
N GLU A 180 5.24 -2.70 4.20
CA GLU A 180 4.72 -3.87 3.51
C GLU A 180 4.53 -3.60 2.02
N VAL A 181 4.64 -4.62 1.19
CA VAL A 181 4.30 -4.59 -0.23
C VAL A 181 3.59 -5.89 -0.63
N ASP A 182 2.54 -5.76 -1.43
CA ASP A 182 1.76 -6.87 -1.98
C ASP A 182 1.34 -7.93 -0.94
N GLY A 183 1.16 -7.48 0.31
CA GLY A 183 0.73 -8.31 1.43
C GLY A 183 1.86 -8.97 2.23
N GLU A 184 3.12 -8.58 2.03
CA GLU A 184 4.26 -9.08 2.79
C GLU A 184 5.02 -7.93 3.47
N VAL A 185 5.40 -8.12 4.74
CA VAL A 185 6.24 -7.17 5.45
C VAL A 185 7.68 -7.33 4.99
N VAL A 186 8.25 -6.26 4.43
CA VAL A 186 9.57 -6.29 3.79
C VAL A 186 10.66 -5.61 4.60
N GLY A 187 10.32 -4.83 5.62
CA GLY A 187 11.30 -4.15 6.48
C GLY A 187 10.70 -2.96 7.23
N ASN A 188 11.56 -2.01 7.56
CA ASN A 188 11.22 -0.78 8.26
C ASN A 188 11.67 0.43 7.43
N LEU A 189 11.13 1.64 7.75
CA LEU A 189 11.68 2.88 7.22
C LEU A 189 13.16 3.06 7.64
N PRO A 190 14.00 3.78 6.86
CA PRO A 190 13.64 4.53 5.64
C PRO A 190 13.42 3.64 4.41
N VAL A 191 12.63 4.13 3.46
CA VAL A 191 12.43 3.49 2.16
C VAL A 191 12.56 4.51 1.03
N SER A 192 13.21 4.10 -0.06
CA SER A 192 13.16 4.77 -1.36
C SER A 192 12.44 3.87 -2.34
N ILE A 193 11.57 4.45 -3.16
CA ILE A 193 10.73 3.73 -4.12
C ILE A 193 10.91 4.41 -5.49
N GLU A 194 11.22 3.62 -6.49
CA GLU A 194 11.40 4.10 -7.85
C GLU A 194 10.70 3.16 -8.84
N ARG A 195 10.15 3.74 -9.89
CA ARG A 195 9.58 2.94 -10.97
C ARG A 195 10.70 2.19 -11.69
N LEU A 196 10.50 0.91 -11.93
CA LEU A 196 11.40 0.14 -12.78
C LEU A 196 11.24 0.50 -14.25
N ASP A 197 12.36 0.50 -14.98
CA ASP A 197 12.33 0.55 -16.44
C ASP A 197 11.72 -0.75 -16.98
N GLY A 198 10.63 -0.60 -17.73
CA GLY A 198 9.85 -1.72 -18.22
C GLY A 198 8.59 -1.97 -17.41
N GLN A 199 7.74 -2.80 -17.95
CA GLN A 199 6.43 -3.12 -17.40
C GLN A 199 6.17 -4.61 -17.48
N LEU A 200 5.45 -5.15 -16.50
CA LEU A 200 4.96 -6.52 -16.59
C LEU A 200 3.90 -6.64 -17.68
N ARG A 201 3.99 -7.74 -18.42
CA ARG A 201 2.92 -8.13 -19.35
C ARG A 201 1.87 -8.93 -18.58
N VAL A 202 0.66 -8.44 -18.55
CA VAL A 202 -0.45 -9.05 -17.83
C VAL A 202 -1.61 -9.34 -18.76
N LEU A 203 -2.38 -10.38 -18.49
CA LEU A 203 -3.64 -10.62 -19.20
C LEU A 203 -4.66 -9.57 -18.75
N LYS A 204 -5.15 -8.77 -19.69
CA LYS A 204 -6.14 -7.71 -19.44
C LYS A 204 -7.52 -8.17 -19.89
N ASN A 205 -8.51 -7.97 -19.05
CA ASN A 205 -9.90 -8.11 -19.42
C ASN A 205 -10.31 -6.81 -20.12
N LEU A 206 -10.68 -6.87 -21.38
CA LEU A 206 -11.22 -5.75 -22.15
C LEU A 206 -12.63 -5.44 -21.71
#